data_0217465c921d3a505370fe0eab08fc18
#
_entry.id   0217465c921d3a505370fe0eab08fc18
#
_cell.length_a   1.000
_cell.length_b   1.000
_cell.length_c   1.000
_cell.angle_alpha   90.00
_cell.angle_beta   90.00
_cell.angle_gamma   90.00
#
_symmetry.space_group_name_H-M   'P 1'
#
loop_
_entity.id
_entity.type
_entity.pdbx_description
1 polymer ?
#
loop_
_entity_poly.entity_id
_entity_poly.type
_entity_poly.pdbx_seq_one_letter_code
_entity_poly.pdbx_strand_id
1 'polypeptide(L)'
;MYLYSFDRFFGVDKVCLLGDTGKKKIKPGDLLVFGNQYFLAIGETLVFSEQYQHLETVKPELVYKEFMTKSTLDLFHWMVETYYTTYKSVVRLFITNAIEKLLEREGKLKAQGSKLKAVVQSWGFSLSVEWQTLIVFPDLWTMFNSTSEDFRESEGVAFLSATQTEKQKDVHRWEIKKWLKSVIICTYAEIFQDFHDLKKIIFVDPHKRYYASQQDPRYKVGEVLEKMRELYWAELEIIWLYY
;
A
#
# COMPACT_ATOMS: atom_id res chain seq x y z
N MET A 1 17.86 7.05 -13.01
CA MET A 1 16.83 6.63 -12.04
C MET A 1 16.54 7.76 -11.08
N TYR A 2 15.29 8.04 -10.81
CA TYR A 2 14.83 9.06 -9.86
C TYR A 2 14.60 8.44 -8.49
N LEU A 3 14.84 9.24 -7.45
CA LEU A 3 14.69 8.88 -6.05
C LEU A 3 13.74 9.86 -5.38
N TYR A 4 12.70 9.35 -4.72
CA TYR A 4 11.82 10.15 -3.87
C TYR A 4 12.38 10.17 -2.45
N SER A 5 12.57 11.38 -1.87
CA SER A 5 13.05 11.53 -0.49
C SER A 5 11.89 11.52 0.51
N PHE A 6 12.03 10.72 1.58
CA PHE A 6 11.09 10.70 2.70
C PHE A 6 11.30 11.85 3.69
N ASP A 7 12.03 12.91 3.32
CA ASP A 7 12.27 14.05 4.18
C ASP A 7 10.96 14.75 4.57
N ARG A 8 10.74 14.93 5.87
CA ARG A 8 9.51 15.50 6.41
C ARG A 8 9.52 17.02 6.53
N PHE A 9 10.68 17.65 6.39
CA PHE A 9 10.86 19.06 6.83
C PHE A 9 10.36 20.10 5.83
N PHE A 10 10.20 19.77 4.55
CA PHE A 10 9.79 20.75 3.55
C PHE A 10 8.46 20.36 2.90
N GLY A 11 7.53 21.31 2.85
CA GLY A 11 6.20 21.13 2.25
C GLY A 11 6.18 20.72 0.77
N VAL A 12 7.35 20.61 0.13
CA VAL A 12 7.55 20.34 -1.29
C VAL A 12 8.10 18.92 -1.49
N ASP A 13 7.74 18.28 -2.57
CA ASP A 13 8.35 17.02 -3.00
C ASP A 13 9.84 17.20 -3.23
N LYS A 14 10.64 16.33 -2.63
CA LYS A 14 12.07 16.28 -2.92
C LYS A 14 12.39 15.02 -3.71
N VAL A 15 12.71 15.23 -4.97
CA VAL A 15 13.19 14.19 -5.88
C VAL A 15 14.67 14.43 -6.18
N CYS A 16 15.47 13.38 -6.24
CA CYS A 16 16.89 13.42 -6.55
C CYS A 16 17.23 12.46 -7.69
N LEU A 17 18.39 12.63 -8.30
CA LEU A 17 18.95 11.67 -9.24
C LEU A 17 19.85 10.67 -8.52
N LEU A 18 19.74 9.39 -8.91
CA LEU A 18 20.67 8.36 -8.47
C LEU A 18 22.03 8.57 -9.15
N GLY A 19 23.06 8.81 -8.36
CA GLY A 19 24.44 8.81 -8.83
C GLY A 19 25.00 7.41 -9.03
N ASP A 20 26.26 7.34 -9.44
CA ASP A 20 26.96 6.06 -9.62
C ASP A 20 27.05 5.31 -8.26
N THR A 21 26.44 4.14 -8.19
CA THR A 21 26.45 3.23 -7.04
C THR A 21 27.45 2.09 -7.16
N GLY A 22 28.32 2.14 -8.18
CA GLY A 22 29.28 1.09 -8.46
C GLY A 22 28.61 -0.21 -8.92
N LYS A 23 28.98 -1.34 -8.29
CA LYS A 23 28.47 -2.67 -8.69
C LYS A 23 27.04 -2.99 -8.18
N LYS A 24 26.46 -2.17 -7.32
CA LYS A 24 25.13 -2.45 -6.75
C LYS A 24 24.04 -2.06 -7.75
N LYS A 25 23.29 -3.04 -8.25
CA LYS A 25 22.14 -2.80 -9.13
C LYS A 25 20.92 -2.43 -8.29
N ILE A 26 20.55 -1.14 -8.32
CA ILE A 26 19.34 -0.61 -7.71
C ILE A 26 18.18 -0.74 -8.70
N LYS A 27 17.01 -1.10 -8.18
CA LYS A 27 15.78 -1.26 -8.97
C LYS A 27 14.69 -0.32 -8.44
N PRO A 28 13.70 0.04 -9.28
CA PRO A 28 12.48 0.70 -8.79
C PRO A 28 11.84 -0.12 -7.66
N GLY A 29 11.37 0.59 -6.63
CA GLY A 29 10.83 -0.02 -5.40
C GLY A 29 11.85 -0.29 -4.30
N ASP A 30 13.16 -0.17 -4.56
CA ASP A 30 14.20 -0.34 -3.54
C ASP A 30 14.22 0.87 -2.58
N LEU A 31 14.48 0.59 -1.30
CA LEU A 31 14.71 1.60 -0.28
C LEU A 31 16.21 1.82 -0.07
N LEU A 32 16.59 3.07 -0.05
CA LEU A 32 17.97 3.54 0.00
C LEU A 32 18.16 4.52 1.16
N VAL A 33 19.40 4.71 1.62
CA VAL A 33 19.77 5.72 2.61
C VAL A 33 20.99 6.52 2.18
N PHE A 34 20.97 7.82 2.44
CA PHE A 34 22.13 8.70 2.29
C PHE A 34 22.17 9.66 3.48
N GLY A 35 23.22 9.55 4.29
CA GLY A 35 23.26 10.21 5.59
C GLY A 35 22.11 9.71 6.49
N ASN A 36 21.27 10.61 6.95
CA ASN A 36 20.09 10.31 7.78
C ASN A 36 18.76 10.34 6.98
N GLN A 37 18.85 10.38 5.65
CA GLN A 37 17.66 10.47 4.78
C GLN A 37 17.41 9.16 4.06
N TYR A 38 16.13 8.74 4.03
CA TYR A 38 15.68 7.59 3.26
C TYR A 38 15.11 8.02 1.91
N PHE A 39 15.29 7.16 0.91
CA PHE A 39 14.84 7.39 -0.44
C PHE A 39 14.17 6.14 -1.00
N LEU A 40 13.08 6.32 -1.72
CA LEU A 40 12.46 5.28 -2.55
C LEU A 40 12.95 5.45 -4.00
N ALA A 41 13.46 4.39 -4.59
CA ALA A 41 13.75 4.36 -6.01
C ALA A 41 12.44 4.30 -6.80
N ILE A 42 12.06 5.39 -7.49
CA ILE A 42 10.75 5.49 -8.15
C ILE A 42 10.78 5.18 -9.64
N GLY A 43 11.93 5.05 -10.27
CA GLY A 43 12.06 4.64 -11.66
C GLY A 43 12.86 5.59 -12.53
N GLU A 44 12.81 5.37 -13.83
CA GLU A 44 13.54 6.18 -14.84
C GLU A 44 12.69 7.32 -15.40
N THR A 45 11.38 7.27 -15.19
CA THR A 45 10.43 8.28 -15.62
C THR A 45 9.88 9.03 -14.41
N LEU A 46 9.77 10.33 -14.53
CA LEU A 46 9.21 11.21 -13.51
C LEU A 46 7.94 11.85 -14.06
N VAL A 47 6.83 11.67 -13.35
CA VAL A 47 5.56 12.34 -13.67
C VAL A 47 5.74 13.82 -13.38
N PHE A 48 5.29 14.69 -14.30
CA PHE A 48 5.45 16.15 -14.21
C PHE A 48 6.92 16.60 -14.03
N SER A 49 7.84 16.02 -14.82
CA SER A 49 9.28 16.33 -14.77
C SER A 49 9.61 17.83 -14.86
N GLU A 50 8.75 18.62 -15.48
CA GLU A 50 8.86 20.08 -15.62
C GLU A 50 8.88 20.82 -14.26
N GLN A 51 8.33 20.21 -13.22
CA GLN A 51 8.31 20.77 -11.86
C GLN A 51 9.66 20.60 -11.12
N TYR A 52 10.57 19.78 -11.67
CA TYR A 52 11.82 19.38 -11.03
C TYR A 52 13.03 19.85 -11.84
N GLN A 53 13.25 21.17 -11.92
CA GLN A 53 14.27 21.78 -12.79
C GLN A 53 15.72 21.60 -12.33
N HIS A 54 15.96 21.40 -11.03
CA HIS A 54 17.30 21.29 -10.44
C HIS A 54 17.39 20.09 -9.50
N LEU A 55 17.65 18.91 -10.08
CA LEU A 55 17.75 17.67 -9.28
C LEU A 55 19.18 17.48 -8.77
N GLU A 56 19.32 17.38 -7.46
CA GLU A 56 20.57 16.96 -6.82
C GLU A 56 20.86 15.49 -7.14
N THR A 57 22.12 15.19 -7.38
CA THR A 57 22.61 13.81 -7.54
C THR A 57 23.11 13.28 -6.21
N VAL A 58 22.54 12.18 -5.75
CA VAL A 58 22.94 11.51 -4.50
C VAL A 58 23.50 10.12 -4.76
N LYS A 59 24.41 9.64 -3.90
CA LYS A 59 24.99 8.30 -3.94
C LYS A 59 24.58 7.50 -2.69
N PRO A 60 23.36 7.02 -2.65
CA PRO A 60 22.84 6.35 -1.47
C PRO A 60 23.28 4.88 -1.38
N GLU A 61 23.13 4.31 -0.21
CA GLU A 61 23.29 2.88 0.03
C GLU A 61 21.95 2.16 0.02
N LEU A 62 21.95 0.93 -0.48
CA LEU A 62 20.77 0.06 -0.48
C LEU A 62 20.51 -0.45 0.94
N VAL A 63 19.32 -0.18 1.47
CA VAL A 63 18.82 -0.64 2.78
C VAL A 63 17.92 -1.85 2.64
N TYR A 64 16.96 -1.77 1.72
CA TYR A 64 15.95 -2.81 1.56
C TYR A 64 15.57 -2.99 0.08
N LYS A 65 15.67 -4.22 -0.41
CA LYS A 65 15.24 -4.56 -1.77
C LYS A 65 13.73 -4.72 -1.82
N GLU A 66 13.13 -4.17 -2.87
CA GLU A 66 11.69 -4.30 -3.12
C GLU A 66 10.87 -3.85 -1.89
N PHE A 67 11.26 -2.70 -1.32
CA PHE A 67 10.52 -2.06 -0.24
C PHE A 67 9.08 -1.71 -0.68
N MET A 68 8.86 -1.47 -1.96
CA MET A 68 7.56 -1.35 -2.61
C MET A 68 7.54 -2.25 -3.84
N THR A 69 6.50 -3.09 -3.99
CA THR A 69 6.36 -3.97 -5.16
C THR A 69 6.17 -3.15 -6.43
N LYS A 70 6.44 -3.77 -7.59
CA LYS A 70 6.27 -3.09 -8.89
C LYS A 70 4.82 -2.62 -9.08
N SER A 71 3.83 -3.47 -8.81
CA SER A 71 2.41 -3.13 -9.00
C SER A 71 1.98 -1.97 -8.10
N THR A 72 2.46 -1.94 -6.85
CA THR A 72 2.22 -0.81 -5.93
C THR A 72 2.90 0.47 -6.43
N LEU A 73 4.12 0.39 -6.95
CA LEU A 73 4.82 1.54 -7.51
C LEU A 73 4.15 2.07 -8.78
N ASP A 74 3.67 1.19 -9.64
CA ASP A 74 2.90 1.55 -10.83
C ASP A 74 1.56 2.23 -10.45
N LEU A 75 0.88 1.75 -9.40
CA LEU A 75 -0.30 2.41 -8.83
C LEU A 75 0.03 3.80 -8.27
N PHE A 76 1.14 3.92 -7.59
CA PHE A 76 1.64 5.18 -7.05
C PHE A 76 1.87 6.23 -8.15
N HIS A 77 2.55 5.87 -9.24
CA HIS A 77 2.74 6.77 -10.39
C HIS A 77 1.42 7.14 -11.07
N TRP A 78 0.56 6.15 -11.29
CA TRP A 78 -0.76 6.38 -11.88
C TRP A 78 -1.59 7.36 -11.04
N MET A 79 -1.54 7.28 -9.71
CA MET A 79 -2.26 8.22 -8.85
C MET A 79 -1.71 9.64 -8.94
N VAL A 80 -0.39 9.81 -8.97
CA VAL A 80 0.24 11.14 -9.15
C VAL A 80 -0.22 11.77 -10.46
N GLU A 81 -0.22 11.00 -11.55
CA GLU A 81 -0.62 11.46 -12.89
C GLU A 81 -2.11 11.74 -12.98
N THR A 82 -2.95 10.78 -12.56
CA THR A 82 -4.42 10.84 -12.75
C THR A 82 -5.06 11.93 -11.90
N TYR A 83 -4.59 12.12 -10.67
CA TYR A 83 -5.17 13.10 -9.75
C TYR A 83 -4.39 14.42 -9.69
N TYR A 84 -3.40 14.62 -10.56
CA TYR A 84 -2.60 15.84 -10.62
C TYR A 84 -2.07 16.28 -9.25
N THR A 85 -1.57 15.32 -8.48
CA THR A 85 -1.12 15.52 -7.11
C THR A 85 0.38 15.31 -6.97
N THR A 86 0.92 15.52 -5.76
CA THR A 86 2.34 15.37 -5.48
C THR A 86 2.70 13.95 -5.09
N TYR A 87 3.95 13.54 -5.31
CA TYR A 87 4.48 12.27 -4.80
C TYR A 87 4.30 12.16 -3.28
N LYS A 88 4.45 13.26 -2.55
CA LYS A 88 4.27 13.32 -1.10
C LYS A 88 2.85 12.98 -0.66
N SER A 89 1.85 13.50 -1.36
CA SER A 89 0.44 13.24 -1.04
C SER A 89 0.09 11.77 -1.25
N VAL A 90 0.58 11.17 -2.33
CA VAL A 90 0.32 9.75 -2.64
C VAL A 90 1.11 8.82 -1.71
N VAL A 91 2.40 9.09 -1.45
CA VAL A 91 3.21 8.22 -0.59
C VAL A 91 2.63 8.07 0.82
N ARG A 92 1.97 9.11 1.34
CA ARG A 92 1.32 9.09 2.65
C ARG A 92 0.14 8.10 2.75
N LEU A 93 -0.45 7.72 1.63
CA LEU A 93 -1.50 6.69 1.59
C LEU A 93 -0.91 5.29 1.86
N PHE A 94 0.30 5.04 1.38
CA PHE A 94 1.00 3.75 1.53
C PHE A 94 1.86 3.69 2.79
N ILE A 95 2.47 4.81 3.18
CA ILE A 95 3.48 4.89 4.25
C ILE A 95 3.11 6.03 5.19
N THR A 96 2.52 5.70 6.33
CA THR A 96 2.03 6.69 7.31
C THR A 96 3.05 7.00 8.40
N ASN A 97 4.03 6.13 8.62
CA ASN A 97 5.03 6.26 9.68
C ASN A 97 6.44 6.53 9.15
N ALA A 98 7.33 6.89 10.07
CA ALA A 98 8.75 6.99 9.77
C ALA A 98 9.32 5.64 9.34
N ILE A 99 10.17 5.67 8.33
CA ILE A 99 10.78 4.48 7.73
C ILE A 99 11.54 3.65 8.78
N GLU A 100 12.26 4.31 9.70
CA GLU A 100 13.01 3.64 10.78
C GLU A 100 12.09 2.73 11.63
N LYS A 101 10.89 3.23 11.97
CA LYS A 101 9.91 2.46 12.74
C LYS A 101 9.36 1.28 11.96
N LEU A 102 9.16 1.44 10.65
CA LEU A 102 8.70 0.35 9.79
C LEU A 102 9.76 -0.76 9.70
N LEU A 103 11.03 -0.41 9.48
CA LEU A 103 12.14 -1.37 9.42
C LEU A 103 12.37 -2.09 10.74
N GLU A 104 12.26 -1.37 11.87
CA GLU A 104 12.35 -1.99 13.21
C GLU A 104 11.25 -3.04 13.44
N ARG A 105 10.02 -2.74 13.03
CA ARG A 105 8.88 -3.67 13.16
C ARG A 105 9.03 -4.89 12.27
N GLU A 106 9.50 -4.72 11.04
CA GLU A 106 9.77 -5.83 10.14
C GLU A 106 10.82 -6.79 10.72
N GLY A 107 11.88 -6.26 11.33
CA GLY A 107 12.90 -7.07 12.00
C GLY A 107 12.31 -7.93 13.10
N LYS A 108 11.35 -7.40 13.88
CA LYS A 108 10.63 -8.16 14.94
C LYS A 108 9.73 -9.25 14.37
N LEU A 109 9.02 -9.00 13.26
CA LEU A 109 8.16 -9.99 12.61
C LEU A 109 8.96 -11.16 12.02
N LYS A 110 10.13 -10.90 11.44
CA LYS A 110 11.03 -11.96 10.95
C LYS A 110 11.45 -12.93 12.06
N ALA A 111 11.61 -12.45 13.28
CA ALA A 111 11.99 -13.26 14.41
C ALA A 111 10.85 -14.19 14.91
N GLN A 112 9.60 -13.88 14.59
CA GLN A 112 8.43 -14.65 15.05
C GLN A 112 8.02 -15.80 14.13
N GLY A 113 8.56 -15.89 12.92
CA GLY A 113 8.48 -17.00 11.97
C GLY A 113 7.16 -17.77 11.95
N SER A 114 6.11 -17.24 11.35
CA SER A 114 4.86 -17.99 11.19
C SER A 114 4.55 -18.25 9.72
N LYS A 115 4.45 -19.52 9.36
CA LYS A 115 3.83 -19.95 8.12
C LYS A 115 2.37 -20.26 8.43
N LEU A 116 1.46 -19.40 8.04
CA LEU A 116 0.04 -19.59 8.27
C LEU A 116 -0.67 -19.92 6.97
N LYS A 117 -1.34 -21.07 6.97
CA LYS A 117 -2.33 -21.46 5.99
C LYS A 117 -3.65 -21.63 6.73
N ALA A 118 -4.48 -20.61 6.76
CA ALA A 118 -5.82 -20.73 7.30
C ALA A 118 -6.85 -20.68 6.17
N VAL A 119 -7.73 -21.66 6.14
CA VAL A 119 -8.95 -21.62 5.31
C VAL A 119 -9.96 -20.80 6.07
N VAL A 120 -10.40 -19.70 5.49
CA VAL A 120 -11.41 -18.83 6.09
C VAL A 120 -12.75 -19.07 5.39
N GLN A 121 -13.73 -19.62 6.11
CA GLN A 121 -15.11 -19.73 5.63
C GLN A 121 -15.95 -18.61 6.25
N SER A 122 -16.43 -17.69 5.46
CA SER A 122 -17.38 -16.66 5.86
C SER A 122 -18.26 -16.24 4.68
N TRP A 123 -19.52 -15.92 4.95
CA TRP A 123 -20.47 -15.34 3.99
C TRP A 123 -20.82 -16.19 2.76
N GLY A 124 -20.67 -17.50 2.84
CA GLY A 124 -20.90 -18.37 1.64
C GLY A 124 -19.81 -18.23 0.58
N PHE A 125 -18.75 -17.46 0.83
CA PHE A 125 -17.57 -17.38 -0.02
C PHE A 125 -16.50 -18.34 0.48
N SER A 126 -16.00 -19.18 -0.42
CA SER A 126 -14.76 -19.91 -0.22
C SER A 126 -13.62 -18.94 -0.52
N LEU A 127 -13.02 -18.35 0.52
CA LEU A 127 -11.86 -17.49 0.34
C LEU A 127 -10.62 -18.38 0.23
N SER A 128 -9.91 -18.24 -0.88
CA SER A 128 -8.69 -19.00 -1.11
C SER A 128 -7.57 -18.52 -0.18
N VAL A 129 -6.73 -19.46 0.22
CA VAL A 129 -5.46 -19.19 0.90
C VAL A 129 -4.28 -19.15 -0.07
N GLU A 130 -4.53 -19.42 -1.35
CA GLU A 130 -3.50 -19.48 -2.39
C GLU A 130 -3.11 -18.10 -2.92
N TRP A 131 -3.93 -17.08 -2.65
CA TRP A 131 -3.71 -15.69 -3.05
C TRP A 131 -4.35 -14.72 -2.05
N GLN A 132 -4.12 -13.43 -2.25
CA GLN A 132 -4.71 -12.39 -1.42
C GLN A 132 -6.05 -11.90 -1.98
N THR A 133 -7.02 -11.72 -1.07
CA THR A 133 -8.33 -11.13 -1.34
C THR A 133 -8.48 -9.84 -0.55
N LEU A 134 -8.81 -8.74 -1.22
CA LEU A 134 -9.13 -7.45 -0.61
C LEU A 134 -10.65 -7.26 -0.56
N ILE A 135 -11.21 -7.00 0.62
CA ILE A 135 -12.63 -6.72 0.82
C ILE A 135 -12.78 -5.28 1.32
N VAL A 136 -13.44 -4.44 0.53
CA VAL A 136 -13.55 -3.01 0.78
C VAL A 136 -14.97 -2.63 1.16
N PHE A 137 -15.14 -2.10 2.35
CA PHE A 137 -16.42 -1.63 2.90
C PHE A 137 -16.55 -0.11 2.84
N PRO A 138 -17.78 0.43 2.72
CA PRO A 138 -18.02 1.87 2.67
C PRO A 138 -17.69 2.57 3.99
N ASP A 139 -17.92 1.90 5.12
CA ASP A 139 -17.75 2.43 6.46
C ASP A 139 -17.58 1.32 7.52
N LEU A 140 -17.20 1.74 8.72
CA LEU A 140 -16.97 0.83 9.84
C LEU A 140 -18.22 0.08 10.27
N TRP A 141 -19.37 0.73 10.28
CA TRP A 141 -20.64 0.13 10.72
C TRP A 141 -21.03 -1.03 9.80
N THR A 142 -21.01 -0.79 8.49
CA THR A 142 -21.26 -1.83 7.47
C THR A 142 -20.27 -2.99 7.63
N MET A 143 -18.98 -2.67 7.80
CA MET A 143 -17.92 -3.67 7.96
C MET A 143 -18.13 -4.54 9.20
N PHE A 144 -18.45 -3.94 10.38
CA PHE A 144 -18.67 -4.69 11.61
C PHE A 144 -19.93 -5.54 11.59
N ASN A 145 -21.04 -5.03 11.02
CA ASN A 145 -22.28 -5.79 10.91
C ASN A 145 -22.22 -6.91 9.88
N SER A 146 -21.33 -6.78 8.94
CA SER A 146 -21.15 -7.73 7.85
C SER A 146 -20.08 -8.79 8.13
N THR A 147 -19.29 -8.68 9.19
CA THR A 147 -18.22 -9.63 9.53
C THR A 147 -18.36 -10.07 10.99
N SER A 148 -18.30 -11.37 11.26
CA SER A 148 -18.25 -11.86 12.64
C SER A 148 -16.92 -11.52 13.32
N GLU A 149 -16.93 -11.47 14.66
CA GLU A 149 -15.72 -11.23 15.44
C GLU A 149 -14.69 -12.34 15.20
N ASP A 150 -15.12 -13.59 15.27
CA ASP A 150 -14.26 -14.76 15.00
C ASP A 150 -13.58 -14.68 13.63
N PHE A 151 -14.30 -14.17 12.62
CA PHE A 151 -13.74 -13.99 11.29
C PHE A 151 -12.66 -12.90 11.26
N ARG A 152 -12.91 -11.76 11.91
CA ARG A 152 -11.95 -10.66 11.98
C ARG A 152 -10.69 -11.02 12.77
N GLU A 153 -10.81 -11.90 13.77
CA GLU A 153 -9.71 -12.37 14.60
C GLU A 153 -8.98 -13.60 14.05
N SER A 154 -9.46 -14.14 12.93
CA SER A 154 -8.85 -15.29 12.27
C SER A 154 -7.42 -14.98 11.83
N GLU A 155 -6.52 -15.95 12.02
CA GLU A 155 -5.08 -15.80 11.81
C GLU A 155 -4.70 -15.35 10.39
N GLY A 156 -5.42 -15.80 9.36
CA GLY A 156 -5.22 -15.42 7.95
C GLY A 156 -5.81 -14.07 7.55
N VAL A 157 -6.48 -13.36 8.45
CA VAL A 157 -7.20 -12.11 8.19
C VAL A 157 -6.40 -10.91 8.70
N ALA A 158 -6.28 -9.88 7.88
CA ALA A 158 -5.89 -8.54 8.28
C ALA A 158 -7.13 -7.65 8.30
N PHE A 159 -7.45 -7.09 9.45
CA PHE A 159 -8.55 -6.15 9.62
C PHE A 159 -7.97 -4.75 9.77
N LEU A 160 -8.28 -3.86 8.83
CA LEU A 160 -7.72 -2.51 8.76
C LEU A 160 -8.83 -1.46 8.89
N SER A 161 -8.74 -0.61 9.89
CA SER A 161 -9.73 0.41 10.14
C SER A 161 -9.15 1.66 10.80
N ALA A 162 -9.92 2.76 10.74
CA ALA A 162 -9.55 4.01 11.40
C ALA A 162 -9.49 3.91 12.94
N THR A 163 -10.06 2.86 13.54
CA THR A 163 -10.02 2.64 14.99
C THR A 163 -8.71 2.06 15.50
N GLN A 164 -7.89 1.52 14.60
CA GLN A 164 -6.59 0.96 14.94
C GLN A 164 -5.52 2.03 15.07
N THR A 165 -4.56 1.78 15.96
CA THR A 165 -3.35 2.59 16.05
C THR A 165 -2.47 2.39 14.81
N GLU A 166 -1.70 3.39 14.43
CA GLU A 166 -0.74 3.28 13.32
C GLU A 166 0.26 2.13 13.54
N LYS A 167 0.61 1.82 14.79
CA LYS A 167 1.46 0.67 15.11
C LYS A 167 0.83 -0.66 14.71
N GLN A 168 -0.47 -0.84 14.96
CA GLN A 168 -1.21 -2.06 14.58
C GLN A 168 -1.32 -2.16 13.05
N LYS A 169 -1.66 -1.05 12.40
CA LYS A 169 -1.73 -1.00 10.93
C LYS A 169 -0.39 -1.34 10.26
N ASP A 170 0.74 -0.84 10.78
CA ASP A 170 2.06 -1.16 10.22
C ASP A 170 2.41 -2.65 10.33
N VAL A 171 2.01 -3.30 11.43
CA VAL A 171 2.17 -4.78 11.56
C VAL A 171 1.40 -5.46 10.43
N HIS A 172 0.12 -5.13 10.25
CA HIS A 172 -0.70 -5.71 9.18
C HIS A 172 -0.14 -5.40 7.78
N ARG A 173 0.38 -4.19 7.54
CA ARG A 173 1.03 -3.85 6.26
C ARG A 173 2.18 -4.79 5.93
N TRP A 174 3.05 -5.07 6.90
CA TRP A 174 4.14 -6.03 6.73
C TRP A 174 3.65 -7.46 6.56
N GLU A 175 2.64 -7.88 7.33
CA GLU A 175 2.03 -9.20 7.21
C GLU A 175 1.40 -9.40 5.82
N ILE A 176 0.70 -8.39 5.28
CA ILE A 176 0.13 -8.40 3.93
C ILE A 176 1.25 -8.53 2.90
N LYS A 177 2.26 -7.67 2.97
CA LYS A 177 3.41 -7.68 2.06
C LYS A 177 4.18 -9.01 2.08
N LYS A 178 4.31 -9.65 3.23
CA LYS A 178 5.00 -10.94 3.40
C LYS A 178 4.09 -12.16 3.17
N TRP A 179 2.89 -11.91 2.69
CA TRP A 179 1.89 -12.95 2.45
C TRP A 179 1.55 -13.80 3.69
N LEU A 180 1.56 -13.18 4.85
CA LEU A 180 1.11 -13.79 6.10
C LEU A 180 -0.40 -13.62 6.30
N LYS A 181 -1.02 -12.74 5.53
CA LYS A 181 -2.47 -12.48 5.50
C LYS A 181 -3.00 -12.68 4.08
N SER A 182 -3.96 -13.58 3.94
CA SER A 182 -4.61 -13.90 2.66
C SER A 182 -5.93 -13.15 2.47
N VAL A 183 -6.58 -12.72 3.55
CA VAL A 183 -7.82 -11.93 3.51
C VAL A 183 -7.57 -10.58 4.16
N ILE A 184 -7.82 -9.52 3.42
CA ILE A 184 -7.63 -8.15 3.88
C ILE A 184 -9.00 -7.47 3.89
N ILE A 185 -9.49 -7.14 5.08
CA ILE A 185 -10.77 -6.45 5.28
C ILE A 185 -10.47 -5.01 5.66
N CYS A 186 -11.00 -4.06 4.92
CA CYS A 186 -10.73 -2.66 5.21
C CYS A 186 -11.90 -1.74 4.84
N THR A 187 -11.85 -0.52 5.37
CA THR A 187 -12.61 0.60 4.82
C THR A 187 -11.85 1.24 3.66
N TYR A 188 -12.54 2.09 2.91
CA TYR A 188 -11.99 2.76 1.73
C TYR A 188 -10.70 3.54 1.96
N ALA A 189 -10.44 4.01 3.18
CA ALA A 189 -9.23 4.76 3.51
C ALA A 189 -7.98 3.88 3.64
N GLU A 190 -8.16 2.57 3.80
CA GLU A 190 -7.08 1.62 4.08
C GLU A 190 -6.78 0.67 2.91
N ILE A 191 -7.23 1.00 1.69
CA ILE A 191 -7.03 0.15 0.49
C ILE A 191 -5.58 0.16 0.00
N PHE A 192 -4.78 1.14 0.38
CA PHE A 192 -3.41 1.33 -0.10
C PHE A 192 -2.42 0.45 0.66
N GLN A 193 -2.39 -0.83 0.29
CA GLN A 193 -1.47 -1.82 0.84
C GLN A 193 -0.51 -2.29 -0.24
N ASP A 194 0.67 -2.76 0.17
CA ASP A 194 1.65 -3.37 -0.72
C ASP A 194 1.40 -4.89 -0.77
N PHE A 195 0.51 -5.31 -1.66
CA PHE A 195 0.11 -6.71 -1.78
C PHE A 195 1.20 -7.55 -2.43
N HIS A 196 1.38 -8.77 -1.91
CA HIS A 196 2.29 -9.75 -2.49
C HIS A 196 1.68 -10.42 -3.74
N ASP A 197 0.44 -10.90 -3.63
CA ASP A 197 -0.27 -11.61 -4.71
C ASP A 197 -1.79 -11.38 -4.62
N LEU A 198 -2.23 -10.15 -4.89
CA LEU A 198 -3.66 -9.80 -4.91
C LEU A 198 -4.31 -10.38 -6.17
N LYS A 199 -5.32 -11.25 -5.99
CA LYS A 199 -6.06 -11.86 -7.10
C LYS A 199 -7.56 -11.61 -7.07
N LYS A 200 -8.08 -11.16 -5.92
CA LYS A 200 -9.50 -10.85 -5.80
C LYS A 200 -9.72 -9.57 -5.03
N ILE A 201 -10.61 -8.74 -5.54
CA ILE A 201 -11.09 -7.51 -4.90
C ILE A 201 -12.61 -7.63 -4.79
N ILE A 202 -13.14 -7.48 -3.58
CA ILE A 202 -14.58 -7.46 -3.30
C ILE A 202 -14.94 -6.03 -2.89
N PHE A 203 -15.78 -5.38 -3.70
CA PHE A 203 -16.20 -4.01 -3.48
C PHE A 203 -17.65 -3.98 -3.02
N VAL A 204 -17.87 -3.65 -1.74
CA VAL A 204 -19.18 -3.73 -1.10
C VAL A 204 -19.91 -2.39 -1.22
N ASP A 205 -21.17 -2.40 -1.68
CA ASP A 205 -22.05 -1.24 -1.82
C ASP A 205 -21.41 -0.01 -2.50
N PRO A 206 -20.94 -0.10 -3.74
CA PRO A 206 -20.13 0.94 -4.41
C PRO A 206 -20.84 2.30 -4.59
N HIS A 207 -22.16 2.35 -4.43
CA HIS A 207 -22.96 3.58 -4.58
C HIS A 207 -22.93 4.51 -3.35
N LYS A 208 -22.36 4.06 -2.24
CA LYS A 208 -22.25 4.88 -1.02
C LYS A 208 -21.35 6.10 -1.24
N ARG A 209 -21.80 7.26 -0.77
CA ARG A 209 -21.08 8.56 -0.95
C ARG A 209 -19.69 8.58 -0.30
N TYR A 210 -19.41 7.67 0.61
CA TYR A 210 -18.14 7.59 1.35
C TYR A 210 -16.95 7.14 0.48
N TYR A 211 -17.20 6.60 -0.70
CA TYR A 211 -16.15 6.11 -1.58
C TYR A 211 -15.42 7.20 -2.40
N ALA A 212 -15.35 8.41 -1.87
CA ALA A 212 -14.55 9.49 -2.42
C ALA A 212 -13.73 10.16 -1.33
N SER A 213 -12.41 10.25 -1.52
CA SER A 213 -11.55 10.99 -0.59
C SER A 213 -11.86 12.49 -0.65
N GLN A 214 -11.97 13.11 0.53
CA GLN A 214 -12.13 14.57 0.67
C GLN A 214 -10.76 15.27 0.85
N GLN A 215 -9.71 14.51 1.11
CA GLN A 215 -8.35 15.00 1.31
C GLN A 215 -7.52 14.78 0.04
N ASP A 216 -6.44 15.51 -0.10
CA ASP A 216 -5.50 15.32 -1.20
C ASP A 216 -4.68 14.02 -1.00
N PRO A 217 -4.61 13.17 -2.04
CA PRO A 217 -5.31 13.24 -3.33
C PRO A 217 -6.81 12.93 -3.21
N ARG A 218 -7.63 13.68 -3.93
CA ARG A 218 -9.09 13.49 -3.98
C ARG A 218 -9.42 12.37 -4.97
N TYR A 219 -9.24 11.13 -4.55
CA TYR A 219 -9.48 9.96 -5.39
C TYR A 219 -10.90 9.40 -5.22
N LYS A 220 -11.39 8.72 -6.25
CA LYS A 220 -12.57 7.87 -6.18
C LYS A 220 -12.14 6.42 -6.02
N VAL A 221 -12.66 5.77 -4.99
CA VAL A 221 -12.26 4.40 -4.64
C VAL A 221 -12.49 3.43 -5.79
N GLY A 222 -13.64 3.51 -6.47
CA GLY A 222 -13.93 2.64 -7.61
C GLY A 222 -12.87 2.75 -8.73
N GLU A 223 -12.40 3.95 -9.06
CA GLU A 223 -11.34 4.17 -10.06
C GLU A 223 -10.01 3.54 -9.61
N VAL A 224 -9.67 3.68 -8.33
CA VAL A 224 -8.46 3.08 -7.75
C VAL A 224 -8.54 1.55 -7.76
N LEU A 225 -9.69 0.97 -7.37
CA LEU A 225 -9.87 -0.49 -7.37
C LEU A 225 -9.83 -1.07 -8.78
N GLU A 226 -10.40 -0.38 -9.78
CA GLU A 226 -10.26 -0.78 -11.18
C GLU A 226 -8.80 -0.75 -11.63
N LYS A 227 -8.04 0.27 -11.24
CA LYS A 227 -6.61 0.32 -11.54
C LYS A 227 -5.82 -0.76 -10.83
N MET A 228 -6.14 -1.07 -9.58
CA MET A 228 -5.55 -2.20 -8.87
C MET A 228 -5.87 -3.52 -9.56
N ARG A 229 -7.12 -3.73 -10.00
CA ARG A 229 -7.54 -4.90 -10.78
C ARG A 229 -6.62 -5.11 -12.00
N GLU A 230 -6.35 -4.05 -12.75
CA GLU A 230 -5.45 -4.11 -13.91
C GLU A 230 -4.00 -4.47 -13.51
N LEU A 231 -3.44 -3.74 -12.55
CA LEU A 231 -2.03 -3.87 -12.17
C LEU A 231 -1.68 -5.19 -11.49
N TYR A 232 -2.62 -5.76 -10.72
CA TYR A 232 -2.44 -7.04 -10.03
C TYR A 232 -3.03 -8.23 -10.79
N TRP A 233 -3.71 -8.01 -11.92
CA TRP A 233 -4.45 -9.05 -12.66
C TRP A 233 -5.47 -9.75 -11.76
N ALA A 234 -6.17 -8.95 -10.95
CA ALA A 234 -7.16 -9.41 -9.99
C ALA A 234 -8.57 -9.42 -10.60
N GLU A 235 -9.44 -10.27 -10.05
CA GLU A 235 -10.87 -10.19 -10.28
C GLU A 235 -11.47 -9.08 -9.41
N LEU A 236 -12.40 -8.27 -9.96
CA LEU A 236 -13.18 -7.30 -9.19
C LEU A 236 -14.64 -7.76 -9.15
N GLU A 237 -15.12 -8.10 -7.96
CA GLU A 237 -16.49 -8.49 -7.67
C GLU A 237 -17.21 -7.37 -6.92
N ILE A 238 -18.45 -7.07 -7.32
CA ILE A 238 -19.30 -6.08 -6.66
C ILE A 238 -20.39 -6.79 -5.87
N ILE A 239 -20.52 -6.44 -4.59
CA ILE A 239 -21.56 -6.99 -3.71
C ILE A 239 -22.50 -5.85 -3.27
N TRP A 240 -23.80 -6.09 -3.41
CA TRP A 240 -24.85 -5.21 -2.96
C TRP A 240 -25.46 -5.78 -1.67
N LEU A 241 -25.44 -4.99 -0.61
CA LEU A 241 -26.11 -5.35 0.64
C LEU A 241 -27.55 -4.78 0.58
N TYR A 242 -28.51 -5.68 0.59
CA TYR A 242 -29.94 -5.31 0.70
C TYR A 242 -30.29 -5.24 2.19
N TYR A 243 -30.55 -4.03 2.68
CA TYR A 243 -31.05 -3.79 4.02
C TYR A 243 -32.57 -3.70 4.02
#